data_8f494cd250ced732475d8ebfda162850
#
_entry.id   8f494cd250ced732475d8ebfda162850
#
_cell.length_a   1.000
_cell.length_b   1.000
_cell.length_c   1.000
_cell.angle_alpha   90.00
_cell.angle_beta   90.00
_cell.angle_gamma   90.00
#
_symmetry.space_group_name_H-M   'P 1'
#
loop_
_entity.id
_entity.type
_entity.pdbx_description
1 polymer ?
#
loop_
_entity_poly.entity_id
_entity_poly.type
_entity_poly.pdbx_seq_one_letter_code
_entity_poly.pdbx_strand_id
1 'polypeptide(L)'
;HAGLPLNWKLECDAINDYEWKCLAKMIMEYQDRPFSEAVGIPRGGLKLAKELNEYASGNSADFPLICDDVFTTGTSMLDFIDEQYPTFTQGMGHRWVVFARKPSNVYPYFTRALFTMPQPTQEKYKKI
;
A
#
# COMPACT_ATOMS: atom_id res chain seq x y z
N HIS A 1 -5.65 24.00 -8.61
CA HIS A 1 -4.83 23.70 -9.20
C HIS A 1 -4.63 22.28 -9.38
N ALA A 2 -3.91 22.04 -10.20
CA ALA A 2 -3.63 20.71 -10.53
C ALA A 2 -3.38 19.95 -9.25
N GLY A 3 -3.96 20.43 -8.22
CA GLY A 3 -3.73 19.92 -6.93
C GLY A 3 -4.52 18.71 -6.54
N LEU A 4 -5.48 18.30 -7.35
CA LEU A 4 -6.32 17.17 -6.96
C LEU A 4 -5.52 15.93 -6.59
N PRO A 5 -4.56 15.47 -7.40
CA PRO A 5 -3.81 14.30 -7.02
C PRO A 5 -2.94 14.52 -5.79
N LEU A 6 -2.52 15.75 -5.55
CA LEU A 6 -1.72 16.05 -4.37
C LEU A 6 -2.58 16.14 -3.12
N ASN A 7 -3.84 16.57 -3.27
CA ASN A 7 -4.71 16.76 -2.12
C ASN A 7 -5.00 15.43 -1.42
N TRP A 8 -5.31 14.39 -2.16
CA TRP A 8 -5.61 13.12 -1.51
C TRP A 8 -4.35 12.53 -0.85
N LYS A 9 -3.18 12.81 -1.36
CA LYS A 9 -1.95 12.36 -0.71
C LYS A 9 -1.75 13.08 0.61
N LEU A 10 -2.06 14.37 0.66
CA LEU A 10 -1.98 15.10 1.91
C LEU A 10 -2.98 14.57 2.93
N GLU A 11 -4.13 14.10 2.47
CA GLU A 11 -5.13 13.56 3.36
C GLU A 11 -4.66 12.31 4.09
N CYS A 12 -3.73 11.55 3.52
CA CYS A 12 -3.17 10.42 4.22
C CYS A 12 -2.49 10.83 5.51
N ASP A 13 -1.87 12.00 5.53
CA ASP A 13 -1.23 12.50 6.74
C ASP A 13 -2.24 12.90 7.81
N ALA A 14 -3.47 13.14 7.42
CA ALA A 14 -4.54 13.51 8.34
C ALA A 14 -5.30 12.31 8.90
N ILE A 15 -5.00 11.10 8.43
CA ILE A 15 -5.67 9.90 8.91
C ILE A 15 -5.28 9.66 10.37
N ASN A 16 -6.28 9.55 11.23
CA ASN A 16 -6.03 9.31 12.65
C ASN A 16 -5.85 7.82 12.94
N ASP A 17 -5.45 7.51 14.18
CA ASP A 17 -5.14 6.12 14.54
C ASP A 17 -6.34 5.19 14.42
N TYR A 18 -7.52 5.67 14.77
CA TYR A 18 -8.73 4.86 14.64
C TYR A 18 -9.00 4.53 13.17
N GLU A 19 -8.81 5.51 12.31
CA GLU A 19 -9.00 5.30 10.88
C GLU A 19 -7.98 4.32 10.32
N TRP A 20 -6.74 4.37 10.79
CA TRP A 20 -5.74 3.38 10.39
C TRP A 20 -6.16 1.97 10.80
N LYS A 21 -6.76 1.83 11.99
CA LYS A 21 -7.29 0.53 12.41
C LYS A 21 -8.38 0.04 11.47
N CYS A 22 -9.26 0.92 11.05
CA CYS A 22 -10.34 0.57 10.11
C CYS A 22 -9.77 0.14 8.76
N LEU A 23 -8.77 0.86 8.27
CA LEU A 23 -8.15 0.52 6.99
C LEU A 23 -7.46 -0.83 7.06
N ALA A 24 -6.75 -1.11 8.15
CA ALA A 24 -6.13 -2.42 8.34
C ALA A 24 -7.17 -3.53 8.34
N LYS A 25 -8.29 -3.30 9.01
CA LYS A 25 -9.37 -4.28 9.05
C LYS A 25 -9.95 -4.52 7.66
N MET A 26 -10.09 -3.46 6.86
CA MET A 26 -10.55 -3.59 5.49
C MET A 26 -9.59 -4.44 4.66
N ILE A 27 -8.30 -4.23 4.82
CA ILE A 27 -7.30 -5.05 4.15
C ILE A 27 -7.48 -6.52 4.52
N MET A 28 -7.70 -6.79 5.81
CA MET A 28 -7.83 -8.17 6.28
C MET A 28 -9.06 -8.87 5.73
N GLU A 29 -10.05 -8.14 5.28
CA GLU A 29 -11.21 -8.75 4.62
C GLU A 29 -10.84 -9.38 3.29
N TYR A 30 -9.75 -8.94 2.68
CA TYR A 30 -9.29 -9.44 1.40
C TYR A 30 -8.04 -10.29 1.51
N GLN A 31 -7.29 -10.16 2.61
CA GLN A 31 -6.06 -10.91 2.81
C GLN A 31 -6.40 -12.29 3.35
N ASP A 32 -6.41 -13.27 2.47
CA ASP A 32 -6.86 -14.62 2.81
C ASP A 32 -5.72 -15.55 3.23
N ARG A 33 -4.49 -15.10 3.17
CA ARG A 33 -3.33 -15.91 3.53
C ARG A 33 -2.65 -15.31 4.74
N PRO A 34 -2.14 -16.15 5.64
CA PRO A 34 -1.43 -15.63 6.80
C PRO A 34 -0.12 -14.95 6.38
N PHE A 35 0.30 -13.97 7.16
CA PHE A 35 1.58 -13.31 6.97
C PHE A 35 2.33 -13.27 8.29
N SER A 36 3.66 -13.38 8.22
CA SER A 36 4.49 -13.44 9.43
C SER A 36 4.46 -12.15 10.22
N GLU A 37 4.60 -11.03 9.52
CA GLU A 37 4.59 -9.70 10.11
C GLU A 37 4.25 -8.69 9.02
N ALA A 38 3.78 -7.53 9.43
CA ALA A 38 3.58 -6.42 8.52
C ALA A 38 4.76 -5.48 8.61
N VAL A 39 5.30 -5.08 7.47
CA VAL A 39 6.45 -4.20 7.38
C VAL A 39 6.06 -3.00 6.56
N GLY A 40 6.15 -1.83 7.17
CA GLY A 40 5.75 -0.59 6.49
C GLY A 40 6.90 0.09 5.82
N ILE A 41 6.67 0.58 4.61
CA ILE A 41 7.67 1.39 3.92
C ILE A 41 7.70 2.75 4.60
N PRO A 42 8.87 3.17 5.10
CA PRO A 42 8.95 4.46 5.77
C PRO A 42 8.69 5.60 4.77
N ARG A 43 8.01 6.63 5.24
CA ARG A 43 7.39 6.72 6.56
C ARG A 43 5.91 6.42 6.47
N GLY A 44 5.31 6.58 5.27
CA GLY A 44 3.86 6.50 5.11
C GLY A 44 3.24 5.17 5.47
N GLY A 45 3.99 4.08 5.39
CA GLY A 45 3.45 2.76 5.69
C GLY A 45 3.55 2.32 7.14
N LEU A 46 4.20 3.11 7.99
CA LEU A 46 4.51 2.64 9.34
C LEU A 46 3.26 2.48 10.21
N LYS A 47 2.34 3.42 10.14
CA LYS A 47 1.13 3.35 10.96
C LYS A 47 0.23 2.20 10.52
N LEU A 48 0.13 1.99 9.22
CA LEU A 48 -0.64 0.87 8.70
C LEU A 48 -0.02 -0.47 9.15
N ALA A 49 1.28 -0.59 9.06
CA ALA A 49 1.98 -1.80 9.48
C ALA A 49 1.73 -2.10 10.95
N LYS A 50 1.76 -1.07 11.78
CA LYS A 50 1.49 -1.24 13.20
C LYS A 50 0.12 -1.88 13.43
N GLU A 51 -0.89 -1.38 12.74
CA GLU A 51 -2.23 -1.93 12.90
C GLU A 51 -2.36 -3.32 12.31
N LEU A 52 -1.74 -3.57 11.15
CA LEU A 52 -1.78 -4.89 10.52
C LEU A 52 -1.07 -5.95 11.35
N ASN A 53 -0.09 -5.56 12.13
CA ASN A 53 0.62 -6.52 12.97
C ASN A 53 -0.24 -7.16 14.05
N GLU A 54 -1.41 -6.60 14.34
CA GLU A 54 -2.36 -7.25 15.22
C GLU A 54 -2.91 -8.54 14.62
N TYR A 55 -2.83 -8.69 13.31
CA TYR A 55 -3.32 -9.85 12.59
C TYR A 55 -2.22 -10.78 12.13
N ALA A 56 -0.97 -10.45 12.40
CA ALA A 56 0.17 -11.24 11.95
C ALA A 56 0.23 -12.57 12.68
N SER A 57 0.68 -13.61 11.96
CA SER A 57 0.78 -14.94 12.53
C SER A 57 1.99 -15.11 13.45
N GLY A 58 3.03 -14.31 13.22
CA GLY A 58 4.30 -14.47 13.92
C GLY A 58 5.08 -15.70 13.51
N ASN A 59 4.60 -16.40 12.48
CA ASN A 59 5.24 -17.64 12.02
C ASN A 59 6.21 -17.31 10.90
N SER A 60 7.49 -17.60 11.11
CA SER A 60 8.52 -17.29 10.12
C SER A 60 8.36 -18.07 8.81
N ALA A 61 7.55 -19.12 8.80
CA ALA A 61 7.26 -19.85 7.58
C ALA A 61 6.32 -19.09 6.65
N ASP A 62 5.60 -18.11 7.18
CA ASP A 62 4.73 -17.27 6.36
C ASP A 62 5.53 -16.11 5.79
N PHE A 63 5.13 -15.65 4.61
CA PHE A 63 5.75 -14.47 4.02
C PHE A 63 5.32 -13.21 4.76
N PRO A 64 6.17 -12.17 4.78
CA PRO A 64 5.78 -10.88 5.35
C PRO A 64 4.77 -10.17 4.46
N LEU A 65 4.08 -9.21 5.04
CA LEU A 65 3.20 -8.31 4.31
C LEU A 65 3.85 -6.93 4.29
N ILE A 66 4.19 -6.47 3.11
CA ILE A 66 4.80 -5.14 2.93
C ILE A 66 3.70 -4.16 2.58
N CYS A 67 3.64 -3.05 3.28
CA CYS A 67 2.58 -2.08 3.07
C CYS A 67 3.07 -0.65 3.00
N ASP A 68 2.30 0.17 2.33
CA ASP A 68 2.53 1.59 2.21
C ASP A 68 1.18 2.29 2.13
N ASP A 69 1.18 3.61 2.28
CA ASP A 69 -0.06 4.37 2.18
C ASP A 69 -0.45 4.58 0.71
N VAL A 70 0.50 4.87 -0.15
CA VAL A 70 0.24 5.28 -1.53
C VAL A 70 1.15 4.53 -2.50
N PHE A 71 0.57 4.13 -3.61
CA PHE A 71 1.30 3.55 -4.74
C PHE A 71 1.12 4.48 -5.93
N THR A 72 2.19 5.08 -6.39
CA THR A 72 2.15 5.95 -7.57
C THR A 72 2.76 5.28 -8.78
N THR A 73 4.07 5.04 -8.75
CA THR A 73 4.77 4.35 -9.83
C THR A 73 5.17 2.93 -9.46
N GLY A 74 5.15 2.63 -8.18
CA GLY A 74 5.60 1.34 -7.68
C GLY A 74 7.08 1.29 -7.35
N THR A 75 7.81 2.35 -7.64
CA THR A 75 9.26 2.37 -7.44
C THR A 75 9.62 2.20 -5.97
N SER A 76 8.91 2.90 -5.08
CA SER A 76 9.18 2.78 -3.64
C SER A 76 9.00 1.37 -3.14
N MET A 77 7.94 0.71 -3.58
CA MET A 77 7.67 -0.68 -3.18
C MET A 77 8.75 -1.61 -3.69
N LEU A 78 9.11 -1.49 -4.95
CA LEU A 78 10.15 -2.33 -5.55
C LEU A 78 11.51 -2.10 -4.89
N ASP A 79 11.89 -0.84 -4.70
CA ASP A 79 13.17 -0.52 -4.10
C ASP A 79 13.26 -1.04 -2.67
N PHE A 80 12.19 -0.89 -1.92
CA PHE A 80 12.15 -1.37 -0.55
C PHE A 80 12.32 -2.89 -0.50
N ILE A 81 11.59 -3.61 -1.35
CA ILE A 81 11.68 -5.07 -1.37
C ILE A 81 13.05 -5.53 -1.82
N ASP A 82 13.62 -4.90 -2.84
CA ASP A 82 14.95 -5.25 -3.32
C ASP A 82 16.01 -5.05 -2.24
N GLU A 83 15.86 -3.98 -1.46
CA GLU A 83 16.82 -3.66 -0.42
C GLU A 83 16.66 -4.55 0.82
N GLN A 84 15.42 -4.74 1.27
CA GLN A 84 15.16 -5.48 2.50
C GLN A 84 15.05 -6.98 2.29
N TYR A 85 14.66 -7.41 1.12
CA TYR A 85 14.43 -8.82 0.81
C TYR A 85 15.05 -9.18 -0.54
N PRO A 86 16.39 -9.10 -0.64
CA PRO A 86 17.06 -9.26 -1.94
C PRO A 86 16.87 -10.63 -2.59
N THR A 87 16.46 -11.63 -1.83
CA THR A 87 16.23 -12.97 -2.39
C THR A 87 14.79 -13.18 -2.85
N PHE A 88 13.90 -12.20 -2.61
CA PHE A 88 12.52 -12.34 -3.02
C PHE A 88 12.38 -12.20 -4.53
N THR A 89 11.57 -13.09 -5.12
CA THR A 89 11.16 -12.98 -6.49
C THR A 89 9.73 -12.47 -6.55
N GLN A 90 9.19 -12.28 -7.74
CA GLN A 90 7.80 -11.89 -7.90
C GLN A 90 6.89 -12.91 -7.24
N GLY A 91 5.89 -12.42 -6.55
CA GLY A 91 4.93 -13.28 -5.87
C GLY A 91 5.32 -13.67 -4.47
N MET A 92 6.54 -13.37 -4.04
CA MET A 92 6.93 -13.57 -2.66
C MET A 92 6.58 -12.34 -1.85
N GLY A 93 6.00 -12.58 -0.67
CA GLY A 93 5.52 -11.48 0.16
C GLY A 93 4.16 -10.98 -0.30
N HIS A 94 3.38 -10.53 0.66
CA HIS A 94 2.09 -9.90 0.36
C HIS A 94 2.33 -8.41 0.28
N ARG A 95 1.62 -7.72 -0.61
CA ARG A 95 1.87 -6.30 -0.84
C ARG A 95 0.56 -5.55 -0.86
N TRP A 96 0.46 -4.55 0.02
CA TRP A 96 -0.76 -3.76 0.14
C TRP A 96 -0.45 -2.28 0.22
N VAL A 97 -1.30 -1.49 -0.43
CA VAL A 97 -1.31 -0.04 -0.26
C VAL A 97 -2.76 0.38 -0.02
N VAL A 98 -2.94 1.54 0.59
CA VAL A 98 -4.29 2.06 0.78
C VAL A 98 -4.78 2.68 -0.52
N PHE A 99 -4.00 3.57 -1.10
CA PHE A 99 -4.38 4.27 -2.32
C PHE A 99 -3.41 3.99 -3.45
N ALA A 100 -3.92 3.63 -4.62
CA ALA A 100 -3.11 3.52 -5.81
C ALA A 100 -3.60 4.54 -6.83
N ARG A 101 -2.66 5.20 -7.50
CA ARG A 101 -2.99 6.19 -8.51
C ARG A 101 -3.50 5.57 -9.79
N LYS A 102 -3.05 4.39 -10.10
CA LYS A 102 -3.53 3.64 -11.25
C LYS A 102 -3.62 2.17 -10.87
N PRO A 103 -4.29 1.36 -11.69
CA PRO A 103 -4.49 -0.03 -11.33
C PRO A 103 -3.18 -0.71 -10.96
N SER A 104 -3.13 -1.27 -9.79
CA SER A 104 -1.93 -1.89 -9.27
C SER A 104 -1.69 -3.28 -9.83
N ASN A 105 -2.65 -3.82 -10.57
CA ASN A 105 -2.49 -5.12 -11.19
C ASN A 105 -1.46 -5.11 -12.31
N VAL A 106 -0.97 -3.93 -12.69
CA VAL A 106 0.02 -3.81 -13.75
C VAL A 106 1.43 -3.82 -13.19
N TYR A 107 1.65 -3.09 -12.09
CA TYR A 107 2.99 -2.90 -11.56
C TYR A 107 3.03 -2.39 -10.16
N PRO A 108 3.97 -2.82 -9.38
CA PRO A 108 4.61 -4.11 -9.53
C PRO A 108 3.57 -5.17 -9.34
N TYR A 109 3.82 -6.29 -9.91
CA TYR A 109 2.87 -7.38 -9.86
C TYR A 109 2.53 -7.72 -8.42
N PHE A 110 1.27 -8.03 -8.20
CA PHE A 110 0.79 -8.53 -6.92
C PHE A 110 0.66 -7.49 -5.81
N THR A 111 0.84 -6.20 -6.13
CA THR A 111 0.52 -5.16 -5.17
C THR A 111 -0.98 -4.88 -5.25
N ARG A 112 -1.65 -4.98 -4.11
CA ARG A 112 -3.10 -4.77 -4.03
C ARG A 112 -3.36 -3.43 -3.37
N ALA A 113 -4.47 -2.79 -3.74
CA ALA A 113 -4.86 -1.50 -3.18
C ALA A 113 -6.29 -1.56 -2.70
N LEU A 114 -6.56 -0.89 -1.58
CA LEU A 114 -7.95 -0.74 -1.15
C LEU A 114 -8.71 0.18 -2.09
N PHE A 115 -8.08 1.27 -2.50
CA PHE A 115 -8.72 2.26 -3.36
C PHE A 115 -7.82 2.60 -4.51
N THR A 116 -8.38 2.63 -5.71
CA THR A 116 -7.66 3.08 -6.89
C THR A 116 -8.22 4.43 -7.28
N MET A 117 -7.33 5.43 -7.32
CA MET A 117 -7.72 6.80 -7.64
C MET A 117 -7.52 7.02 -9.13
N PRO A 118 -8.55 7.46 -9.85
CA PRO A 118 -8.36 7.72 -11.27
C PRO A 118 -7.33 8.81 -11.50
N GLN A 119 -6.52 8.61 -12.53
CA GLN A 119 -5.55 9.59 -12.93
C GLN A 119 -6.26 10.67 -13.76
N PRO A 120 -6.17 11.94 -13.40
CA PRO A 120 -6.77 12.97 -14.25
C PRO A 120 -6.06 13.00 -15.60
N THR A 121 -6.85 13.20 -16.66
CA THR A 121 -6.27 13.29 -17.99
C THR A 121 -6.11 14.76 -18.38
N GLN A 122 -5.21 15.01 -19.32
CA GLN A 122 -5.05 16.33 -19.87
C GLN A 122 -6.35 16.91 -20.41
N GLU A 123 -7.11 16.06 -21.06
CA GLU A 123 -8.38 16.48 -21.66
C GLU A 123 -9.38 16.96 -20.61
N LYS A 124 -9.43 16.28 -19.49
CA LYS A 124 -10.29 16.70 -18.41
C LYS A 124 -9.96 18.11 -17.94
N TYR A 125 -8.70 18.40 -17.81
CA TYR A 125 -8.29 19.71 -17.35
C TYR A 125 -8.54 20.79 -18.39
N LYS A 126 -8.37 20.44 -19.65
CA LYS A 126 -8.59 21.39 -20.71
C LYS A 126 -10.04 21.84 -20.83
N LYS A 127 -10.96 20.99 -20.43
CA LYS A 127 -12.38 21.31 -20.49
C LYS A 127 -12.83 22.19 -19.34
N ILE A 128 -12.03 22.31 -18.36
CA ILE A 128 -12.33 23.12 -17.21
C ILE A 128 -11.73 24.51 -17.39
#